data_2073cf679870aa7128fb7450c5b1c4f8
#
_entry.id   2073cf679870aa7128fb7450c5b1c4f8
#
_cell.length_a   1.000
_cell.length_b   1.000
_cell.length_c   1.000
_cell.angle_alpha   90.00
_cell.angle_beta   90.00
_cell.angle_gamma   90.00
#
_symmetry.space_group_name_H-M   'P 1'
#
loop_
_entity.id
_entity.type
_entity.pdbx_description
1 polymer ?
#
loop_
_entity_poly.entity_id
_entity_poly.type
_entity_poly.pdbx_seq_one_letter_code
_entity_poly.pdbx_strand_id
1 'polypeptide(L)'
;GRYKNQDIICYPDASGRAMKTSAATGTTDFSILRNAGFKVLARSKQPPLVDSVNAVNALLKDAKGNTRLYFNKEKTPRTIASVETTTWKEGFTTGMDNAIIDKSKGVEHFSDGVRYICEFLYPIGKHKPQIIRDRTWSF
;
A
#
# COMPACT_ATOMS: atom_id res chain seq x y z
N GLY A 1 -13.61 17.80 -12.17
CA GLY A 1 -13.43 16.33 -12.04
C GLY A 1 -14.32 15.77 -10.92
N ARG A 2 -14.49 14.44 -10.86
CA ARG A 2 -15.42 13.72 -9.95
C ARG A 2 -15.16 13.98 -8.45
N TYR A 3 -13.93 14.38 -8.10
CA TYR A 3 -13.47 14.60 -6.72
C TYR A 3 -13.06 16.06 -6.47
N LYS A 4 -13.66 16.99 -7.22
CA LYS A 4 -13.42 18.42 -7.06
C LYS A 4 -13.83 18.82 -5.62
N ASN A 5 -12.95 19.51 -4.90
CA ASN A 5 -13.11 19.92 -3.50
C ASN A 5 -13.06 18.77 -2.45
N GLN A 6 -12.47 17.63 -2.77
CA GLN A 6 -12.22 16.57 -1.80
C GLN A 6 -10.73 16.43 -1.50
N ASP A 7 -10.40 16.25 -0.23
CA ASP A 7 -9.05 15.88 0.19
C ASP A 7 -8.78 14.42 -0.20
N ILE A 8 -7.86 14.21 -1.12
CA ILE A 8 -7.45 12.86 -1.51
C ILE A 8 -6.14 12.52 -0.82
N ILE A 9 -6.14 11.44 -0.04
CA ILE A 9 -4.95 10.93 0.64
C ILE A 9 -4.42 9.73 -0.15
N CYS A 10 -3.13 9.79 -0.50
CA CYS A 10 -2.42 8.69 -1.14
C CYS A 10 -1.54 7.98 -0.12
N TYR A 11 -1.55 6.64 -0.15
CA TYR A 11 -0.70 5.75 0.65
C TYR A 11 0.25 4.98 -0.28
N PRO A 12 1.31 5.63 -0.80
CA PRO A 12 2.21 5.01 -1.77
C PRO A 12 3.22 4.08 -1.11
N ASP A 13 3.89 3.30 -1.96
CA ASP A 13 5.10 2.58 -1.58
C ASP A 13 6.17 3.54 -1.04
N ALA A 14 6.87 3.15 0.02
CA ALA A 14 7.95 3.95 0.60
C ALA A 14 9.10 4.23 -0.37
N SER A 15 9.31 3.36 -1.37
CA SER A 15 10.32 3.53 -2.43
C SER A 15 10.06 4.75 -3.33
N GLY A 16 8.81 5.22 -3.45
CA GLY A 16 8.46 6.42 -4.21
C GLY A 16 9.12 7.72 -3.71
N ARG A 17 9.83 7.65 -2.57
CA ARG A 17 10.67 8.73 -2.05
C ARG A 17 12.01 8.87 -2.79
N ALA A 18 12.47 7.81 -3.44
CA ALA A 18 13.74 7.81 -4.16
C ALA A 18 13.72 8.84 -5.31
N MET A 19 14.85 9.53 -5.49
CA MET A 19 15.00 10.44 -6.61
C MET A 19 15.01 9.69 -7.94
N LYS A 20 14.32 10.24 -8.93
CA LYS A 20 14.34 9.68 -10.29
C LYS A 20 15.59 10.16 -11.03
N THR A 21 16.40 9.23 -11.50
CA THR A 21 17.62 9.56 -12.28
C THR A 21 17.30 10.15 -13.66
N SER A 22 16.10 9.91 -14.18
CA SER A 22 15.61 10.38 -15.49
C SER A 22 14.78 11.67 -15.43
N ALA A 23 14.67 12.31 -14.26
CA ALA A 23 13.88 13.53 -14.09
C ALA A 23 14.75 14.68 -13.54
N ALA A 24 14.18 15.90 -13.50
CA ALA A 24 14.85 17.05 -12.91
C ALA A 24 15.29 16.77 -11.46
N THR A 25 16.43 17.35 -11.07
CA THR A 25 17.00 17.18 -9.72
C THR A 25 15.95 17.44 -8.64
N GLY A 26 15.83 16.52 -7.68
CA GLY A 26 14.86 16.61 -6.58
C GLY A 26 13.46 16.05 -6.89
N THR A 27 13.23 15.54 -8.11
CA THR A 27 11.94 14.94 -8.48
C THR A 27 11.81 13.52 -7.89
N THR A 28 10.76 13.30 -7.12
CA THR A 28 10.36 11.99 -6.58
C THR A 28 8.90 11.73 -6.95
N ASP A 29 8.44 10.47 -6.89
CA ASP A 29 7.02 10.18 -7.08
C ASP A 29 6.15 10.90 -6.04
N PHE A 30 6.65 11.06 -4.82
CA PHE A 30 5.95 11.81 -3.78
C PHE A 30 5.83 13.30 -4.12
N SER A 31 6.88 13.93 -4.68
CA SER A 31 6.80 15.32 -5.10
C SER A 31 5.81 15.53 -6.25
N ILE A 32 5.73 14.58 -7.18
CA ILE A 32 4.76 14.62 -8.28
C ILE A 32 3.33 14.55 -7.74
N LEU A 33 3.04 13.62 -6.83
CA LEU A 33 1.72 13.49 -6.22
C LEU A 33 1.33 14.74 -5.42
N ARG A 34 2.24 15.30 -4.63
CA ARG A 34 2.00 16.52 -3.86
C ARG A 34 1.74 17.72 -4.77
N ASN A 35 2.52 17.88 -5.82
CA ASN A 35 2.32 18.97 -6.81
C ASN A 35 0.98 18.83 -7.53
N ALA A 36 0.45 17.61 -7.68
CA ALA A 36 -0.89 17.36 -8.20
C ALA A 36 -2.02 17.59 -7.17
N GLY A 37 -1.69 18.02 -5.94
CA GLY A 37 -2.66 18.36 -4.89
C GLY A 37 -3.06 17.21 -3.98
N PHE A 38 -2.37 16.06 -4.02
CA PHE A 38 -2.65 14.93 -3.14
C PHE A 38 -1.93 15.07 -1.79
N LYS A 39 -2.62 14.68 -0.71
CA LYS A 39 -1.96 14.43 0.58
C LYS A 39 -1.26 13.07 0.52
N VAL A 40 0.06 13.04 0.73
CA VAL A 40 0.86 11.81 0.66
C VAL A 40 1.23 11.38 2.06
N LEU A 41 0.71 10.24 2.51
CA LEU A 41 1.05 9.59 3.76
C LEU A 41 1.80 8.28 3.45
N ALA A 42 3.07 8.25 3.76
CA ALA A 42 3.92 7.09 3.52
C ALA A 42 4.76 6.75 4.74
N ARG A 43 5.15 5.48 4.86
CA ARG A 43 6.08 5.04 5.87
C ARG A 43 7.50 5.55 5.57
N SER A 44 8.31 5.69 6.60
CA SER A 44 9.74 5.98 6.46
C SER A 44 10.50 4.82 5.80
N LYS A 45 10.06 3.59 6.08
CA LYS A 45 10.64 2.35 5.55
C LYS A 45 9.50 1.39 5.21
N GLN A 46 9.68 0.61 4.15
CA GLN A 46 8.75 -0.44 3.77
C GLN A 46 8.67 -1.50 4.90
N PRO A 47 7.46 -1.86 5.35
CA PRO A 47 7.30 -2.94 6.31
C PRO A 47 7.65 -4.29 5.67
N PRO A 48 7.91 -5.33 6.49
CA PRO A 48 8.02 -6.69 5.97
C PRO A 48 6.81 -7.07 5.13
N LEU A 49 7.07 -7.74 4.00
CA LEU A 49 6.02 -8.12 3.06
C LEU A 49 4.93 -8.97 3.73
N VAL A 50 5.35 -9.92 4.57
CA VAL A 50 4.45 -10.81 5.32
C VAL A 50 3.51 -10.02 6.24
N ASP A 51 4.02 -9.01 6.95
CA ASP A 51 3.20 -8.19 7.84
C ASP A 51 2.11 -7.44 7.06
N SER A 52 2.45 -6.90 5.90
CA SER A 52 1.49 -6.19 5.07
C SER A 52 0.44 -7.09 4.42
N VAL A 53 0.80 -8.32 4.04
CA VAL A 53 -0.16 -9.34 3.58
C VAL A 53 -1.08 -9.77 4.72
N ASN A 54 -0.52 -10.03 5.91
CA ASN A 54 -1.28 -10.40 7.08
C ASN A 54 -2.25 -9.29 7.53
N ALA A 55 -1.90 -8.01 7.34
CA ALA A 55 -2.81 -6.90 7.60
C ALA A 55 -4.06 -6.97 6.71
N VAL A 56 -3.91 -7.29 5.42
CA VAL A 56 -5.05 -7.49 4.52
C VAL A 56 -5.87 -8.70 4.96
N ASN A 57 -5.23 -9.84 5.21
CA ASN A 57 -5.91 -11.07 5.60
C ASN A 57 -6.73 -10.90 6.88
N ALA A 58 -6.19 -10.21 7.89
CA ALA A 58 -6.89 -9.93 9.14
C ALA A 58 -8.08 -8.98 8.98
N LEU A 59 -8.07 -8.12 7.96
CA LEU A 59 -9.21 -7.26 7.62
C LEU A 59 -10.26 -8.01 6.79
N LEU A 60 -9.84 -8.92 5.92
CA LEU A 60 -10.74 -9.79 5.16
C LEU A 60 -11.46 -10.78 6.06
N LYS A 61 -10.73 -11.40 6.98
CA LYS A 61 -11.31 -12.29 8.00
C LYS A 61 -10.37 -12.44 9.19
N ASP A 62 -10.77 -11.95 10.35
CA ASP A 62 -9.99 -12.11 11.59
C ASP A 62 -10.18 -13.50 12.21
N ALA A 63 -9.43 -13.79 13.27
CA ALA A 63 -9.49 -15.08 13.99
C ALA A 63 -10.88 -15.36 14.60
N LYS A 64 -11.71 -14.34 14.81
CA LYS A 64 -13.09 -14.45 15.30
C LYS A 64 -14.12 -14.57 14.18
N GLY A 65 -13.67 -14.55 12.91
CA GLY A 65 -14.52 -14.63 11.74
C GLY A 65 -15.10 -13.28 11.29
N ASN A 66 -14.72 -12.15 11.89
CA ASN A 66 -15.23 -10.83 11.50
C ASN A 66 -14.55 -10.35 10.21
N THR A 67 -15.33 -9.70 9.34
CA THR A 67 -14.86 -9.05 8.12
C THR A 67 -14.95 -7.53 8.28
N ARG A 68 -13.88 -6.82 7.94
CA ARG A 68 -13.79 -5.36 8.01
C ARG A 68 -13.39 -4.71 6.68
N LEU A 69 -12.92 -5.49 5.72
CA LEU A 69 -12.56 -5.04 4.38
C LEU A 69 -13.52 -5.64 3.37
N TYR A 70 -14.18 -4.77 2.60
CA TYR A 70 -15.14 -5.14 1.58
C TYR A 70 -14.78 -4.49 0.25
N PHE A 71 -14.99 -5.20 -0.84
CA PHE A 71 -14.78 -4.70 -2.20
C PHE A 71 -16.11 -4.55 -2.92
N ASN A 72 -16.29 -3.45 -3.65
CA ASN A 72 -17.45 -3.29 -4.54
C ASN A 72 -17.23 -4.11 -5.80
N LYS A 73 -18.01 -5.20 -5.96
CA LYS A 73 -17.86 -6.16 -7.06
C LYS A 73 -17.98 -5.51 -8.44
N GLU A 74 -18.87 -4.55 -8.60
CA GLU A 74 -19.11 -3.90 -9.89
C GLU A 74 -18.03 -2.86 -10.23
N LYS A 75 -17.51 -2.16 -9.21
CA LYS A 75 -16.58 -1.03 -9.41
C LYS A 75 -15.11 -1.38 -9.28
N THR A 76 -14.80 -2.50 -8.61
CA THR A 76 -13.41 -2.91 -8.36
C THR A 76 -13.11 -4.35 -8.78
N PRO A 77 -13.59 -4.84 -9.96
CA PRO A 77 -13.40 -6.23 -10.36
C PRO A 77 -11.92 -6.61 -10.53
N ARG A 78 -11.08 -5.69 -11.02
CA ARG A 78 -9.64 -5.92 -11.17
C ARG A 78 -8.93 -6.04 -9.82
N THR A 79 -9.33 -5.24 -8.84
CA THR A 79 -8.77 -5.31 -7.47
C THR A 79 -9.13 -6.64 -6.83
N ILE A 80 -10.38 -7.09 -6.96
CA ILE A 80 -10.83 -8.39 -6.45
C ILE A 80 -10.00 -9.51 -7.10
N ALA A 81 -9.94 -9.55 -8.44
CA ALA A 81 -9.15 -10.55 -9.16
C ALA A 81 -7.68 -10.55 -8.72
N SER A 82 -7.08 -9.38 -8.53
CA SER A 82 -5.70 -9.25 -8.04
C SER A 82 -5.53 -9.84 -6.64
N VAL A 83 -6.42 -9.52 -5.70
CA VAL A 83 -6.36 -10.04 -4.33
C VAL A 83 -6.58 -11.55 -4.29
N GLU A 84 -7.48 -12.09 -5.09
CA GLU A 84 -7.79 -13.53 -5.16
C GLU A 84 -6.68 -14.36 -5.81
N THR A 85 -5.96 -13.79 -6.78
CA THR A 85 -4.98 -14.53 -7.60
C THR A 85 -3.53 -14.27 -7.21
N THR A 86 -3.25 -13.30 -6.35
CA THR A 86 -1.90 -13.04 -5.86
C THR A 86 -1.48 -14.16 -4.91
N THR A 87 -0.38 -14.83 -5.23
CA THR A 87 0.16 -15.96 -4.47
C THR A 87 1.61 -15.74 -4.08
N TRP A 88 2.10 -16.52 -3.14
CA TRP A 88 3.52 -16.60 -2.83
C TRP A 88 4.27 -17.30 -3.95
N LYS A 89 5.49 -16.86 -4.20
CA LYS A 89 6.38 -17.55 -5.14
C LYS A 89 6.68 -18.95 -4.61
N GLU A 90 6.69 -19.93 -5.50
CA GLU A 90 7.01 -21.32 -5.15
C GLU A 90 8.38 -21.41 -4.44
N GLY A 91 8.45 -22.21 -3.39
CA GLY A 91 9.64 -22.35 -2.53
C GLY A 91 9.75 -21.30 -1.41
N PHE A 92 8.83 -20.31 -1.35
CA PHE A 92 8.76 -19.33 -0.29
C PHE A 92 7.44 -19.47 0.49
N THR A 93 7.53 -19.59 1.80
CA THR A 93 6.35 -19.75 2.68
C THR A 93 6.11 -18.50 3.52
N THR A 94 4.85 -18.29 3.90
CA THR A 94 4.47 -17.25 4.86
C THR A 94 5.20 -17.46 6.19
N GLY A 95 5.79 -16.39 6.74
CA GLY A 95 6.54 -16.45 8.00
C GLY A 95 8.06 -16.46 7.83
N MET A 96 8.56 -16.52 6.59
CA MET A 96 9.98 -16.34 6.32
C MET A 96 10.30 -14.88 5.99
N ASP A 97 11.40 -14.35 6.50
CA ASP A 97 11.84 -12.97 6.23
C ASP A 97 12.08 -12.69 4.73
N ASN A 98 12.30 -13.72 3.95
CA ASN A 98 12.53 -13.68 2.49
C ASN A 98 11.32 -14.11 1.65
N ALA A 99 10.12 -14.14 2.20
CA ALA A 99 8.90 -14.44 1.45
C ALA A 99 8.70 -13.43 0.31
N ILE A 100 8.39 -13.94 -0.88
CA ILE A 100 8.24 -13.14 -2.11
C ILE A 100 6.90 -13.44 -2.75
N ILE A 101 6.19 -12.41 -3.21
CA ILE A 101 4.99 -12.57 -4.03
C ILE A 101 5.39 -13.03 -5.44
N ASP A 102 4.63 -13.97 -5.99
CA ASP A 102 4.78 -14.37 -7.39
C ASP A 102 4.29 -13.24 -8.31
N LYS A 103 5.22 -12.66 -9.06
CA LYS A 103 4.97 -11.59 -10.03
C LYS A 103 4.94 -12.06 -11.48
N SER A 104 5.00 -13.35 -11.69
CA SER A 104 5.08 -13.93 -13.05
C SER A 104 3.86 -13.60 -13.92
N LYS A 105 2.71 -13.38 -13.31
CA LYS A 105 1.44 -13.07 -13.98
C LYS A 105 1.11 -11.57 -14.05
N GLY A 106 1.89 -10.70 -13.39
CA GLY A 106 1.66 -9.25 -13.37
C GLY A 106 0.30 -8.82 -12.79
N VAL A 107 -0.28 -9.65 -11.93
CA VAL A 107 -1.63 -9.42 -11.36
C VAL A 107 -1.58 -8.69 -10.02
N GLU A 108 -0.42 -8.59 -9.38
CA GLU A 108 -0.23 -8.12 -8.02
C GLU A 108 -0.38 -6.61 -7.83
N HIS A 109 -0.37 -5.82 -8.88
CA HIS A 109 -0.34 -4.35 -8.77
C HIS A 109 -1.51 -3.75 -7.97
N PHE A 110 -2.72 -4.28 -8.12
CA PHE A 110 -3.88 -3.79 -7.35
C PHE A 110 -3.85 -4.30 -5.92
N SER A 111 -3.42 -5.56 -5.68
CA SER A 111 -3.26 -6.10 -4.33
C SER A 111 -2.14 -5.38 -3.56
N ASP A 112 -1.07 -4.95 -4.23
CA ASP A 112 -0.03 -4.12 -3.62
C ASP A 112 -0.61 -2.79 -3.11
N GLY A 113 -1.44 -2.11 -3.90
CA GLY A 113 -2.12 -0.88 -3.46
C GLY A 113 -3.03 -1.11 -2.25
N VAL A 114 -3.80 -2.19 -2.24
CA VAL A 114 -4.63 -2.59 -1.07
C VAL A 114 -3.75 -2.84 0.15
N ARG A 115 -2.63 -3.54 -0.03
CA ARG A 115 -1.68 -3.88 1.02
C ARG A 115 -1.05 -2.64 1.67
N TYR A 116 -0.67 -1.63 0.87
CA TYR A 116 -0.08 -0.39 1.39
C TYR A 116 -1.04 0.38 2.28
N ILE A 117 -2.29 0.56 1.87
CA ILE A 117 -3.29 1.29 2.67
C ILE A 117 -3.69 0.48 3.92
N CYS A 118 -3.91 -0.84 3.80
CA CYS A 118 -4.31 -1.69 4.91
C CYS A 118 -3.24 -1.74 5.99
N GLU A 119 -1.98 -1.95 5.60
CA GLU A 119 -0.87 -2.02 6.52
C GLU A 119 -0.58 -0.65 7.17
N PHE A 120 -0.73 0.45 6.44
CA PHE A 120 -0.54 1.78 6.99
C PHE A 120 -1.56 2.10 8.08
N LEU A 121 -2.84 1.81 7.82
CA LEU A 121 -3.95 2.14 8.73
C LEU A 121 -4.14 1.12 9.85
N TYR A 122 -3.85 -0.16 9.60
CA TYR A 122 -4.12 -1.29 10.49
C TYR A 122 -2.91 -2.24 10.59
N PRO A 123 -1.75 -1.75 11.05
CA PRO A 123 -0.55 -2.59 11.15
C PRO A 123 -0.74 -3.72 12.17
N ILE A 124 -0.30 -4.92 11.82
CA ILE A 124 -0.33 -6.09 12.73
C ILE A 124 0.98 -6.23 13.49
N GLY A 125 2.10 -5.83 12.88
CA GLY A 125 3.44 -5.93 13.48
C GLY A 125 3.66 -4.95 14.64
N LYS A 126 4.71 -5.19 15.43
CA LYS A 126 5.13 -4.33 16.55
C LYS A 126 5.62 -2.94 16.12
N HIS A 127 5.71 -2.68 14.83
CA HIS A 127 6.18 -1.42 14.29
C HIS A 127 5.05 -0.39 14.26
N LYS A 128 4.98 0.47 15.27
CA LYS A 128 4.18 1.68 15.20
C LYS A 128 4.60 2.48 13.96
N PRO A 129 3.67 2.95 13.13
CA PRO A 129 4.00 3.74 11.96
C PRO A 129 4.74 5.02 12.39
N GLN A 130 6.00 5.16 12.03
CA GLN A 130 6.65 6.47 12.05
C GLN A 130 6.09 7.25 10.86
N ILE A 131 5.07 8.06 11.13
CA ILE A 131 4.53 9.00 10.16
C ILE A 131 5.52 10.14 10.05
N ILE A 132 6.19 10.28 8.92
CA ILE A 132 6.93 11.50 8.63
C ILE A 132 5.88 12.56 8.31
N ARG A 133 5.53 13.36 9.32
CA ARG A 133 4.81 14.61 9.12
C ARG A 133 5.84 15.60 8.57
N ASP A 134 5.70 16.00 7.32
CA ASP A 134 6.43 17.17 6.84
C ASP A 134 6.04 18.34 7.74
N ARG A 135 7.05 18.97 8.38
CA ARG A 135 6.87 20.09 9.33
C ARG A 135 6.44 21.42 8.65
N THR A 136 5.96 21.40 7.43
CA THR A 136 5.66 22.60 6.63
C THR A 136 4.19 22.97 6.53
N TRP A 137 3.36 22.55 7.48
CA TRP A 137 1.99 23.05 7.54
C TRP A 137 1.80 23.85 8.83
N SER A 138 2.17 25.15 8.78
CA SER A 138 1.54 26.17 9.62
C SER A 138 0.21 26.55 8.96
N PHE A 139 -0.87 26.42 9.69
CA PHE A 139 -2.18 26.98 9.34
C PHE A 139 -2.15 28.48 9.57
#